data_9ab5d4d65ab09526ede0b8887618d9d7
#
_entry.id   9ab5d4d65ab09526ede0b8887618d9d7
#
_cell.length_a   1.000
_cell.length_b   1.000
_cell.length_c   1.000
_cell.angle_alpha   90.00
_cell.angle_beta   90.00
_cell.angle_gamma   90.00
#
_symmetry.space_group_name_H-M   'P 1'
#
loop_
_entity.id
_entity.type
_entity.pdbx_description
1 polymer ?
#
loop_
_entity_poly.entity_id
_entity_poly.type
_entity_poly.pdbx_seq_one_letter_code
_entity_poly.pdbx_strand_id
1 'polypeptide(L)'
;MAKLCLPMFLLTMLIAGAAADAGGGGEAGVSIHDLLREHGLPAGLLPKAVESYTLERRTGLLEVRLEQPCYAKYDGMAYFDRVVRGNLSYGSLGGVVGLEQMELFLWLPVRGILVANPFSGVIFFDIGVARKQLSLSLFEVPPDCSPEGSIPTAAAGIRQLPKGFLGRKGGFQDQR
;
A
#
# COMPACT_ATOMS: atom_id res chain seq x y z
N MET A 1 74.79 -23.77 24.31
CA MET A 1 74.52 -22.35 24.12
C MET A 1 73.51 -22.22 23.02
N ALA A 2 72.23 -22.23 23.38
CA ALA A 2 71.11 -22.20 22.45
C ALA A 2 70.58 -20.78 22.38
N LYS A 3 70.57 -20.21 21.19
CA LYS A 3 69.97 -18.89 20.93
C LYS A 3 68.51 -19.11 20.58
N LEU A 4 67.63 -18.65 21.46
CA LEU A 4 66.18 -18.61 21.23
C LEU A 4 65.86 -17.40 20.34
N CYS A 5 65.42 -17.65 19.11
CA CYS A 5 64.80 -16.67 18.25
C CYS A 5 63.27 -16.69 18.45
N LEU A 6 62.75 -15.59 19.00
CA LEU A 6 61.34 -15.34 19.18
C LEU A 6 60.78 -14.76 17.88
N PRO A 7 59.77 -15.32 17.20
CA PRO A 7 59.09 -14.67 16.10
C PRO A 7 58.04 -13.69 16.66
N MET A 8 58.15 -12.42 16.28
CA MET A 8 57.16 -11.38 16.50
C MET A 8 55.90 -11.68 15.69
N PHE A 9 54.83 -12.09 16.34
CA PHE A 9 53.52 -12.20 15.73
C PHE A 9 52.94 -10.80 15.52
N LEU A 10 52.93 -10.33 14.27
CA LEU A 10 52.17 -9.17 13.84
C LEU A 10 50.67 -9.53 13.89
N LEU A 11 50.00 -9.01 14.91
CA LEU A 11 48.55 -9.10 15.05
C LEU A 11 47.92 -8.04 14.12
N THR A 12 47.59 -8.41 12.89
CA THR A 12 46.78 -7.61 12.00
C THR A 12 45.33 -7.66 12.46
N MET A 13 44.89 -6.57 13.12
CA MET A 13 43.46 -6.34 13.38
C MET A 13 42.74 -6.13 12.04
N LEU A 14 41.99 -7.14 11.62
CA LEU A 14 40.95 -6.97 10.59
C LEU A 14 39.81 -6.17 11.23
N ILE A 15 39.73 -4.89 10.91
CA ILE A 15 38.53 -4.10 11.13
C ILE A 15 37.49 -4.58 10.12
N ALA A 16 36.60 -5.46 10.55
CA ALA A 16 35.38 -5.76 9.83
C ALA A 16 34.50 -4.53 9.82
N GLY A 17 34.56 -3.75 8.73
CA GLY A 17 33.62 -2.69 8.47
C GLY A 17 32.23 -3.29 8.35
N ALA A 18 31.35 -3.03 9.29
CA ALA A 18 29.92 -3.25 9.16
C ALA A 18 29.45 -2.31 8.04
N ALA A 19 29.31 -2.85 6.83
CA ALA A 19 28.56 -2.20 5.79
C ALA A 19 27.10 -2.18 6.26
N ALA A 20 26.61 -0.97 6.58
CA ALA A 20 25.19 -0.75 6.74
C ALA A 20 24.55 -1.02 5.40
N ASP A 21 23.89 -2.14 5.28
CA ASP A 21 23.07 -2.51 4.11
C ASP A 21 21.83 -1.63 4.12
N ALA A 22 21.96 -0.44 3.53
CA ALA A 22 20.84 0.40 3.15
C ALA A 22 20.31 -0.12 1.80
N GLY A 23 19.94 -1.40 1.77
CA GLY A 23 19.33 -2.05 0.63
C GLY A 23 17.83 -1.87 0.65
N GLY A 24 17.32 -0.79 0.09
CA GLY A 24 15.99 -0.75 -0.49
C GLY A 24 15.95 -1.71 -1.68
N GLY A 25 15.66 -2.97 -1.41
CA GLY A 25 15.49 -4.01 -2.40
C GLY A 25 14.31 -4.86 -2.01
N GLY A 26 13.22 -4.81 -2.77
CA GLY A 26 12.29 -5.92 -2.78
C GLY A 26 13.11 -7.18 -3.09
N GLU A 27 12.88 -8.28 -2.36
CA GLU A 27 13.58 -9.53 -2.57
C GLU A 27 13.47 -9.90 -4.06
N ALA A 28 14.61 -10.07 -4.70
CA ALA A 28 14.69 -10.40 -6.11
C ALA A 28 13.93 -11.70 -6.36
N GLY A 29 12.71 -11.60 -6.90
CA GLY A 29 11.96 -12.73 -7.39
C GLY A 29 10.53 -12.90 -6.89
N VAL A 30 10.13 -12.35 -5.73
CA VAL A 30 8.75 -12.51 -5.23
C VAL A 30 7.89 -11.34 -5.69
N SER A 31 6.77 -11.61 -6.37
CA SER A 31 5.83 -10.55 -6.74
C SER A 31 5.07 -10.06 -5.51
N ILE A 32 4.60 -8.80 -5.54
CA ILE A 32 3.73 -8.27 -4.48
C ILE A 32 2.47 -9.13 -4.30
N HIS A 33 1.97 -9.70 -5.37
CA HIS A 33 0.79 -10.56 -5.38
C HIS A 33 1.04 -11.90 -4.66
N ASP A 34 2.26 -12.45 -4.79
CA ASP A 34 2.67 -13.65 -4.07
C ASP A 34 2.92 -13.34 -2.60
N LEU A 35 3.55 -12.20 -2.29
CA LEU A 35 3.72 -11.71 -0.93
C LEU A 35 2.36 -11.59 -0.20
N LEU A 36 1.34 -11.06 -0.86
CA LEU A 36 -0.01 -10.99 -0.29
C LEU A 36 -0.57 -12.39 0.02
N ARG A 37 -0.42 -13.35 -0.90
CA ARG A 37 -0.86 -14.75 -0.68
C ARG A 37 -0.13 -15.40 0.49
N GLU A 38 1.18 -15.22 0.61
CA GLU A 38 1.97 -15.71 1.74
C GLU A 38 1.47 -15.17 3.08
N HIS A 39 0.92 -13.95 3.07
CA HIS A 39 0.32 -13.34 4.25
C HIS A 39 -1.19 -13.61 4.38
N GLY A 40 -1.75 -14.58 3.66
CA GLY A 40 -3.16 -14.95 3.77
C GLY A 40 -4.14 -13.92 3.20
N LEU A 41 -3.66 -13.02 2.36
CA LEU A 41 -4.46 -12.04 1.62
C LEU A 41 -4.57 -12.42 0.14
N PRO A 42 -5.68 -12.10 -0.54
CA PRO A 42 -5.81 -12.41 -1.95
C PRO A 42 -4.89 -11.54 -2.82
N ALA A 43 -4.35 -12.16 -3.88
CA ALA A 43 -3.42 -11.50 -4.79
C ALA A 43 -4.00 -10.25 -5.47
N GLY A 44 -5.28 -10.29 -5.77
CA GLY A 44 -5.99 -9.22 -6.49
C GLY A 44 -6.36 -8.01 -5.63
N LEU A 45 -5.89 -7.90 -4.38
CA LEU A 45 -6.06 -6.67 -3.59
C LEU A 45 -5.38 -5.47 -4.22
N LEU A 46 -4.31 -5.69 -4.95
CA LEU A 46 -3.57 -4.66 -5.68
C LEU A 46 -3.67 -4.92 -7.19
N PRO A 47 -3.67 -3.86 -8.02
CA PRO A 47 -3.73 -4.00 -9.46
C PRO A 47 -2.43 -4.55 -10.04
N LYS A 48 -2.44 -4.95 -11.31
CA LYS A 48 -1.26 -5.46 -12.01
C LYS A 48 -0.15 -4.42 -12.18
N ALA A 49 -0.51 -3.12 -12.26
CA ALA A 49 0.39 -2.02 -12.57
C ALA A 49 1.27 -1.58 -11.37
N VAL A 50 1.82 -2.55 -10.63
CA VAL A 50 2.78 -2.29 -9.55
C VAL A 50 4.19 -2.20 -10.14
N GLU A 51 4.86 -1.07 -9.92
CA GLU A 51 6.24 -0.80 -10.32
C GLU A 51 7.23 -1.46 -9.33
N SER A 52 6.98 -1.28 -8.04
CA SER A 52 7.87 -1.79 -6.99
C SER A 52 7.15 -1.85 -5.63
N TYR A 53 7.73 -2.58 -4.69
CA TYR A 53 7.27 -2.56 -3.31
C TYR A 53 8.44 -2.72 -2.33
N THR A 54 8.23 -2.29 -1.10
CA THR A 54 9.14 -2.54 0.02
C THR A 54 8.34 -3.04 1.22
N LEU A 55 8.90 -4.00 1.95
CA LEU A 55 8.34 -4.51 3.19
C LEU A 55 9.39 -4.45 4.28
N GLU A 56 9.14 -3.66 5.30
CA GLU A 56 9.94 -3.69 6.52
C GLU A 56 9.46 -4.85 7.41
N ARG A 57 10.17 -5.97 7.38
CA ARG A 57 9.76 -7.23 8.07
C ARG A 57 9.58 -7.08 9.57
N ARG A 58 10.31 -6.16 10.21
CA ARG A 58 10.25 -5.96 11.66
C ARG A 58 8.96 -5.27 12.11
N THR A 59 8.49 -4.32 11.34
CA THR A 59 7.30 -3.52 11.65
C THR A 59 6.07 -3.94 10.86
N GLY A 60 6.26 -4.70 9.77
CA GLY A 60 5.22 -5.03 8.81
C GLY A 60 4.86 -3.88 7.87
N LEU A 61 5.59 -2.76 7.91
CA LEU A 61 5.30 -1.62 7.04
C LEU A 61 5.54 -2.00 5.57
N LEU A 62 4.45 -2.03 4.82
CA LEU A 62 4.41 -2.26 3.38
C LEU A 62 4.20 -0.92 2.67
N GLU A 63 5.06 -0.60 1.73
CA GLU A 63 4.87 0.47 0.76
C GLU A 63 4.87 -0.13 -0.64
N VAL A 64 3.83 0.15 -1.41
CA VAL A 64 3.66 -0.30 -2.79
C VAL A 64 3.60 0.92 -3.69
N ARG A 65 4.40 0.93 -4.75
CA ARG A 65 4.45 1.98 -5.73
C ARG A 65 3.88 1.48 -7.05
N LEU A 66 2.88 2.19 -7.54
CA LEU A 66 2.28 1.96 -8.85
C LEU A 66 2.96 2.83 -9.91
N GLU A 67 2.93 2.40 -11.15
CA GLU A 67 3.42 3.18 -12.30
C GLU A 67 2.77 4.57 -12.35
N GLN A 68 1.45 4.63 -12.06
CA GLN A 68 0.66 5.87 -11.98
C GLN A 68 -0.56 5.65 -11.10
N PRO A 69 -1.21 6.73 -10.62
CA PRO A 69 -2.52 6.61 -9.99
C PRO A 69 -3.53 6.02 -10.97
N CYS A 70 -4.41 5.16 -10.46
CA CYS A 70 -5.33 4.48 -11.37
C CYS A 70 -6.61 4.00 -10.69
N TYR A 71 -7.57 3.64 -11.53
CA TYR A 71 -8.84 3.06 -11.13
C TYR A 71 -8.90 1.58 -11.50
N ALA A 72 -9.32 0.75 -10.57
CA ALA A 72 -9.57 -0.66 -10.78
C ALA A 72 -11.04 -0.98 -10.49
N LYS A 73 -11.58 -1.95 -11.22
CA LYS A 73 -12.95 -2.40 -11.05
C LYS A 73 -12.96 -3.76 -10.34
N TYR A 74 -13.63 -3.79 -9.21
CA TYR A 74 -14.03 -5.01 -8.51
C TYR A 74 -15.55 -5.16 -8.60
N ASP A 75 -16.26 -5.33 -7.49
CA ASP A 75 -17.73 -5.16 -7.44
C ASP A 75 -18.10 -3.68 -7.64
N GLY A 76 -17.33 -2.78 -7.00
CA GLY A 76 -17.35 -1.34 -7.19
C GLY A 76 -16.04 -0.82 -7.77
N MET A 77 -15.95 0.51 -7.93
CA MET A 77 -14.72 1.16 -8.34
C MET A 77 -13.80 1.40 -7.13
N ALA A 78 -12.53 1.09 -7.30
CA ALA A 78 -11.47 1.45 -6.36
C ALA A 78 -10.47 2.38 -7.04
N TYR A 79 -9.96 3.34 -6.29
CA TYR A 79 -8.90 4.23 -6.72
C TYR A 79 -7.63 3.95 -5.91
N PHE A 80 -6.53 3.86 -6.62
CA PHE A 80 -5.21 3.69 -6.04
C PHE A 80 -4.37 4.92 -6.34
N ASP A 81 -3.81 5.52 -5.30
CA ASP A 81 -2.76 6.51 -5.45
C ASP A 81 -1.49 5.86 -6.01
N ARG A 82 -0.56 6.69 -6.49
CA ARG A 82 0.75 6.19 -6.94
C ARG A 82 1.49 5.42 -5.85
N VAL A 83 1.26 5.76 -4.59
CA VAL A 83 1.87 5.08 -3.45
C VAL A 83 0.79 4.64 -2.48
N VAL A 84 0.70 3.32 -2.27
CA VAL A 84 -0.18 2.69 -1.29
C VAL A 84 0.67 2.20 -0.13
N ARG A 85 0.26 2.50 1.10
CA ARG A 85 0.95 2.06 2.32
C ARG A 85 0.00 1.35 3.26
N GLY A 86 0.55 0.47 4.07
CA GLY A 86 -0.18 -0.18 5.15
C GLY A 86 0.73 -1.03 6.02
N ASN A 87 0.21 -1.50 7.12
CA ASN A 87 0.90 -2.46 7.98
C ASN A 87 0.38 -3.85 7.65
N LEU A 88 1.26 -4.67 7.03
CA LEU A 88 0.96 -6.03 6.59
C LEU A 88 1.19 -7.00 7.75
N SER A 89 0.16 -7.80 8.04
CA SER A 89 0.24 -8.94 8.93
C SER A 89 -0.58 -10.10 8.36
N TYR A 90 -0.47 -11.27 8.94
CA TYR A 90 -1.21 -12.43 8.41
C TYR A 90 -2.72 -12.19 8.43
N GLY A 91 -3.36 -12.31 7.28
CA GLY A 91 -4.80 -12.07 7.08
C GLY A 91 -5.21 -10.61 7.13
N SER A 92 -4.30 -9.64 7.29
CA SER A 92 -4.71 -8.24 7.38
C SER A 92 -3.72 -7.24 6.82
N LEU A 93 -4.25 -6.11 6.33
CA LEU A 93 -3.51 -4.92 5.97
C LEU A 93 -4.15 -3.73 6.71
N GLY A 94 -3.52 -3.25 7.77
CA GLY A 94 -4.03 -2.18 8.62
C GLY A 94 -3.42 -0.82 8.28
N GLY A 95 -4.07 0.28 8.70
CA GLY A 95 -3.56 1.62 8.50
C GLY A 95 -3.34 1.98 7.03
N VAL A 96 -4.22 1.50 6.16
CA VAL A 96 -4.09 1.68 4.70
C VAL A 96 -4.22 3.16 4.34
N VAL A 97 -3.34 3.61 3.46
CA VAL A 97 -3.32 4.96 2.87
C VAL A 97 -3.09 4.81 1.37
N GLY A 98 -3.76 5.65 0.58
CA GLY A 98 -3.62 5.63 -0.88
C GLY A 98 -4.58 4.66 -1.58
N LEU A 99 -5.59 4.16 -0.88
CA LEU A 99 -6.66 3.35 -1.43
C LEU A 99 -8.01 3.94 -1.04
N GLU A 100 -8.85 4.17 -2.03
CA GLU A 100 -10.23 4.63 -1.84
C GLU A 100 -11.20 3.69 -2.56
N GLN A 101 -12.39 3.55 -2.01
CA GLN A 101 -13.48 2.80 -2.64
C GLN A 101 -14.68 3.70 -2.86
N MET A 102 -15.34 3.55 -4.02
CA MET A 102 -16.57 4.29 -4.32
C MET A 102 -17.76 3.59 -3.68
N GLU A 103 -18.48 4.34 -2.84
CA GLU A 103 -19.75 3.94 -2.23
C GLU A 103 -20.76 5.05 -2.40
N LEU A 104 -21.93 4.73 -2.99
CA LEU A 104 -23.01 5.69 -3.20
C LEU A 104 -22.53 7.04 -3.80
N PHE A 105 -21.66 6.97 -4.80
CA PHE A 105 -21.04 8.11 -5.51
C PHE A 105 -20.02 8.92 -4.67
N LEU A 106 -19.65 8.44 -3.49
CA LEU A 106 -18.61 9.05 -2.66
C LEU A 106 -17.36 8.18 -2.66
N TRP A 107 -16.20 8.82 -2.75
CA TRP A 107 -14.92 8.16 -2.53
C TRP A 107 -14.60 8.13 -1.04
N LEU A 108 -14.53 6.94 -0.50
CA LEU A 108 -14.26 6.69 0.91
C LEU A 108 -12.91 6.01 1.07
N PRO A 109 -12.05 6.52 1.96
CA PRO A 109 -10.75 5.92 2.19
C PRO A 109 -10.90 4.54 2.81
N VAL A 110 -10.19 3.55 2.27
CA VAL A 110 -10.01 2.24 2.90
C VAL A 110 -8.91 2.38 3.94
N ARG A 111 -9.22 2.12 5.20
CA ARG A 111 -8.30 2.23 6.34
C ARG A 111 -7.72 0.90 6.77
N GLY A 112 -8.38 -0.19 6.40
CA GLY A 112 -7.92 -1.53 6.72
C GLY A 112 -8.66 -2.59 5.94
N ILE A 113 -8.01 -3.73 5.80
CA ILE A 113 -8.50 -4.92 5.10
C ILE A 113 -8.26 -6.12 6.00
N LEU A 114 -9.24 -7.00 6.13
CA LEU A 114 -9.17 -8.16 7.02
C LEU A 114 -9.83 -9.39 6.39
N VAL A 115 -9.08 -10.48 6.34
CA VAL A 115 -9.55 -11.84 6.07
C VAL A 115 -9.52 -12.62 7.38
N ALA A 116 -10.62 -12.56 8.15
CA ALA A 116 -10.67 -13.18 9.47
C ALA A 116 -10.59 -14.72 9.42
N ASN A 117 -11.19 -15.32 8.39
CA ASN A 117 -11.14 -16.76 8.13
C ASN A 117 -11.02 -16.99 6.62
N PRO A 118 -9.90 -17.54 6.13
CA PRO A 118 -9.69 -17.81 4.70
C PRO A 118 -10.76 -18.74 4.09
N PHE A 119 -11.35 -19.62 4.89
CA PHE A 119 -12.37 -20.57 4.44
C PHE A 119 -13.80 -19.99 4.39
N SER A 120 -14.00 -18.79 4.94
CA SER A 120 -15.32 -18.14 4.94
C SER A 120 -15.70 -17.57 3.57
N GLY A 121 -14.74 -17.40 2.68
CA GLY A 121 -14.93 -16.72 1.38
C GLY A 121 -15.22 -15.22 1.51
N VAL A 122 -14.93 -14.62 2.68
CA VAL A 122 -15.28 -13.24 3.02
C VAL A 122 -14.04 -12.42 3.37
N ILE A 123 -14.02 -11.19 2.86
CA ILE A 123 -13.05 -10.16 3.18
C ILE A 123 -13.78 -8.90 3.66
N PHE A 124 -13.20 -8.22 4.64
CA PHE A 124 -13.75 -6.99 5.22
C PHE A 124 -12.88 -5.79 4.87
N PHE A 125 -13.52 -4.72 4.42
CA PHE A 125 -12.89 -3.42 4.20
C PHE A 125 -13.40 -2.43 5.24
N ASP A 126 -12.50 -1.83 5.99
CA ASP A 126 -12.80 -0.71 6.87
C ASP A 126 -12.72 0.58 6.03
N ILE A 127 -13.87 1.18 5.75
CA ILE A 127 -13.98 2.42 4.99
C ILE A 127 -14.16 3.65 5.90
N GLY A 128 -13.82 3.51 7.17
CA GLY A 128 -13.83 4.58 8.17
C GLY A 128 -15.19 4.83 8.81
N VAL A 129 -16.26 4.88 8.05
CA VAL A 129 -17.65 5.05 8.55
C VAL A 129 -18.35 3.73 8.80
N ALA A 130 -17.88 2.66 8.16
CA ALA A 130 -18.44 1.31 8.26
C ALA A 130 -17.39 0.27 7.90
N ARG A 131 -17.72 -0.99 8.21
CA ARG A 131 -16.98 -2.15 7.71
C ARG A 131 -17.80 -2.84 6.64
N LYS A 132 -17.28 -2.83 5.41
CA LYS A 132 -17.92 -3.46 4.25
C LYS A 132 -17.47 -4.91 4.14
N GLN A 133 -18.42 -5.80 3.95
CA GLN A 133 -18.18 -7.22 3.67
C GLN A 133 -18.24 -7.45 2.16
N LEU A 134 -17.22 -8.11 1.60
CA LEU A 134 -17.11 -8.45 0.19
C LEU A 134 -16.80 -9.93 0.02
N SER A 135 -17.07 -10.47 -1.17
CA SER A 135 -16.63 -11.82 -1.52
C SER A 135 -15.13 -11.84 -1.79
N LEU A 136 -14.42 -12.80 -1.19
CA LEU A 136 -12.98 -12.99 -1.42
C LEU A 136 -12.69 -13.29 -2.90
N SER A 137 -13.63 -13.94 -3.60
CA SER A 137 -13.51 -14.28 -5.03
C SER A 137 -13.34 -13.07 -5.96
N LEU A 138 -13.77 -11.88 -5.55
CA LEU A 138 -13.56 -10.64 -6.29
C LEU A 138 -12.09 -10.24 -6.39
N PHE A 139 -11.25 -10.78 -5.51
CA PHE A 139 -9.84 -10.42 -5.35
C PHE A 139 -8.88 -11.56 -5.68
N GLU A 140 -9.34 -12.62 -6.35
CA GLU A 140 -8.47 -13.75 -6.73
C GLU A 140 -7.44 -13.36 -7.78
N VAL A 141 -7.85 -12.52 -8.73
CA VAL A 141 -7.03 -12.09 -9.85
C VAL A 141 -6.76 -10.59 -9.76
N PRO A 142 -5.49 -10.16 -9.87
CA PRO A 142 -5.16 -8.75 -9.94
C PRO A 142 -5.88 -8.05 -11.09
N PRO A 143 -6.63 -6.97 -10.83
CA PRO A 143 -7.34 -6.24 -11.86
C PRO A 143 -6.40 -5.41 -12.73
N ASP A 144 -6.86 -5.11 -13.94
CA ASP A 144 -6.23 -4.09 -14.76
C ASP A 144 -6.49 -2.71 -14.18
N CYS A 145 -5.55 -1.81 -14.40
CA CYS A 145 -5.55 -0.44 -13.90
C CYS A 145 -5.79 0.54 -15.05
N SER A 146 -6.85 1.32 -14.95
CA SER A 146 -7.15 2.39 -15.91
C SER A 146 -6.64 3.73 -15.36
N PRO A 147 -5.85 4.50 -16.13
CA PRO A 147 -5.32 5.78 -15.68
C PRO A 147 -6.45 6.77 -15.36
N GLU A 148 -6.13 7.74 -14.52
CA GLU A 148 -7.03 8.85 -14.22
C GLU A 148 -7.39 9.60 -15.51
N GLY A 149 -8.69 9.86 -15.72
CA GLY A 149 -9.21 10.50 -16.94
C GLY A 149 -9.79 9.52 -17.98
N SER A 150 -9.56 8.22 -17.88
CA SER A 150 -10.16 7.21 -18.75
C SER A 150 -11.54 6.72 -18.27
N ILE A 151 -12.04 7.23 -17.14
CA ILE A 151 -13.32 6.82 -16.57
C ILE A 151 -14.43 7.70 -17.11
N PRO A 152 -15.59 7.12 -17.54
CA PRO A 152 -16.78 7.89 -17.88
C PRO A 152 -17.18 8.81 -16.72
N THR A 153 -17.53 10.04 -17.01
CA THR A 153 -17.88 11.11 -16.04
C THR A 153 -18.89 10.66 -14.97
N ALA A 154 -19.75 9.69 -15.27
CA ALA A 154 -20.71 9.12 -14.32
C ALA A 154 -20.05 8.34 -13.15
N ALA A 155 -18.84 7.82 -13.33
CA ALA A 155 -18.08 7.08 -12.31
C ALA A 155 -17.05 7.97 -11.58
N ALA A 156 -16.86 9.22 -12.04
CA ALA A 156 -15.85 10.11 -11.49
C ALA A 156 -16.17 10.68 -10.10
N GLY A 157 -17.29 10.34 -9.47
CA GLY A 157 -17.65 10.73 -8.10
C GLY A 157 -17.08 12.07 -7.59
N ILE A 158 -17.68 12.70 -6.62
CA ILE A 158 -17.12 13.92 -6.02
C ILE A 158 -15.93 13.53 -5.13
N ARG A 159 -14.71 13.62 -5.65
CA ARG A 159 -13.50 13.66 -4.81
C ARG A 159 -13.58 14.94 -3.97
N GLN A 160 -13.26 14.83 -2.69
CA GLN A 160 -13.30 15.95 -1.75
C GLN A 160 -12.67 17.20 -2.36
N LEU A 161 -13.44 18.30 -2.41
CA LEU A 161 -12.93 19.62 -2.74
C LEU A 161 -11.68 19.92 -1.92
N PRO A 162 -10.61 20.47 -2.52
CA PRO A 162 -9.42 20.86 -1.78
C PRO A 162 -9.83 21.80 -0.65
N LYS A 163 -9.30 21.56 0.56
CA LYS A 163 -9.47 22.40 1.75
C LYS A 163 -8.94 23.81 1.48
N GLY A 164 -9.74 24.67 0.87
CA GLY A 164 -9.33 26.04 0.50
C GLY A 164 -10.45 26.99 0.12
N PHE A 165 -11.69 26.54 0.09
CA PHE A 165 -12.79 27.40 -0.38
C PHE A 165 -13.68 27.98 0.74
N LEU A 166 -13.16 28.14 1.96
CA LEU A 166 -13.82 28.92 3.01
C LEU A 166 -13.07 30.24 3.23
N GLY A 167 -13.35 31.25 2.40
CA GLY A 167 -12.74 32.55 2.60
C GLY A 167 -13.13 33.59 1.58
N ARG A 168 -14.42 33.76 1.28
CA ARG A 168 -14.88 35.02 0.66
C ARG A 168 -16.13 35.52 1.39
N LYS A 169 -15.90 36.39 2.38
CA LYS A 169 -16.91 37.30 2.92
C LYS A 169 -17.32 38.23 1.80
N GLY A 170 -18.45 37.98 1.16
CA GLY A 170 -19.15 38.94 0.33
C GLY A 170 -19.79 39.97 1.24
N GLY A 171 -19.26 41.21 1.24
CA GLY A 171 -19.89 42.33 1.89
C GLY A 171 -21.22 42.64 1.19
N PHE A 172 -22.28 42.64 1.96
CA PHE A 172 -23.59 43.13 1.56
C PHE A 172 -23.49 44.65 1.56
N GLN A 173 -23.49 45.27 0.37
CA GLN A 173 -23.68 46.72 0.26
C GLN A 173 -25.18 47.02 0.21
N ASP A 174 -25.64 47.60 1.31
CA ASP A 174 -26.94 48.27 1.41
C ASP A 174 -26.93 49.50 0.52
N GLN A 175 -27.78 49.51 -0.51
CA GLN A 175 -28.11 50.74 -1.28
C GLN A 175 -29.43 51.26 -0.81
N ARG A 176 -29.33 52.40 -0.16
CA ARG A 176 -30.42 53.38 0.02
C ARG A 176 -30.53 54.32 -1.16
#